data_c56213e138dde60bb6e3809cf4632231
#
_entry.id   c56213e138dde60bb6e3809cf4632231
#
_cell.length_a   1.000
_cell.length_b   1.000
_cell.length_c   1.000
_cell.angle_alpha   90.00
_cell.angle_beta   90.00
_cell.angle_gamma   90.00
#
_symmetry.space_group_name_H-M   'P 1'
#
loop_
_entity.id
_entity.type
_entity.pdbx_description
1 polymer ?
#
loop_
_entity_poly.entity_id
_entity_poly.type
_entity_poly.pdbx_seq_one_letter_code
_entity_poly.pdbx_strand_id
1 'polypeptide(L)'
;SMEEAVNEVGSQLGRRGEADLALVFASTAYASDLPRLLPLLRRELSSRHWLGAAGGGVVGTRADGTAAEIEQAPSLSVTLLNLPGAAIDSVALSTTSLPDLDGSAQTWQEWSGLNPQHCRSQILLIDPTSSNINDLISGMDYAFPGAEKIGGIACPHNAPHGSLLFDDRVVTGA
;
A
#
# COMPACT_ATOMS: atom_id res chain seq x y z
N SER A 1 -12.79 -7.73 16.85
CA SER A 1 -13.40 -7.03 15.69
C SER A 1 -12.38 -6.09 15.05
N MET A 2 -12.64 -5.62 13.83
CA MET A 2 -11.80 -4.63 13.18
C MET A 2 -11.76 -3.29 13.96
N GLU A 3 -12.89 -2.87 14.51
CA GLU A 3 -12.96 -1.63 15.31
C GLU A 3 -12.07 -1.71 16.56
N GLU A 4 -12.05 -2.85 17.26
CA GLU A 4 -11.16 -3.06 18.40
C GLU A 4 -9.69 -3.00 17.98
N ALA A 5 -9.33 -3.64 16.86
CA ALA A 5 -7.96 -3.59 16.34
C ALA A 5 -7.54 -2.15 15.96
N VAL A 6 -8.43 -1.38 15.34
CA VAL A 6 -8.18 0.03 15.02
C VAL A 6 -8.01 0.88 16.28
N ASN A 7 -8.87 0.71 17.28
CA ASN A 7 -8.76 1.41 18.55
C ASN A 7 -7.46 1.05 19.29
N GLU A 8 -7.04 -0.22 19.26
CA GLU A 8 -5.79 -0.67 19.84
C GLU A 8 -4.60 0.01 19.16
N VAL A 9 -4.54 -0.02 17.82
CA VAL A 9 -3.50 0.66 17.04
C VAL A 9 -3.49 2.16 17.32
N GLY A 10 -4.65 2.81 17.36
CA GLY A 10 -4.77 4.22 17.71
C GLY A 10 -4.21 4.52 19.10
N SER A 11 -4.49 3.65 20.08
CA SER A 11 -3.97 3.77 21.45
C SER A 11 -2.46 3.57 21.51
N GLN A 12 -1.91 2.61 20.76
CA GLN A 12 -0.45 2.32 20.71
C GLN A 12 0.34 3.45 20.05
N LEU A 13 -0.15 3.97 18.92
CA LEU A 13 0.50 5.05 18.20
C LEU A 13 0.31 6.41 18.87
N GLY A 14 -0.80 6.58 19.60
CA GLY A 14 -1.16 7.81 20.27
C GLY A 14 -1.52 8.93 19.29
N ARG A 15 -2.00 10.06 19.82
CA ARG A 15 -2.25 11.27 19.02
C ARG A 15 -0.92 11.92 18.68
N ARG A 16 -0.47 11.71 17.45
CA ARG A 16 0.72 12.37 16.86
C ARG A 16 0.23 13.38 15.82
N GLY A 17 1.12 14.27 15.40
CA GLY A 17 0.86 15.15 14.26
C GLY A 17 0.57 14.35 12.98
N GLU A 18 0.23 15.03 11.90
CA GLU A 18 0.00 14.41 10.60
C GLU A 18 1.29 13.76 10.08
N ALA A 19 1.23 12.48 9.75
CA ALA A 19 2.31 11.77 9.10
C ALA A 19 2.33 12.06 7.59
N ASP A 20 3.47 11.87 6.93
CA ASP A 20 3.56 11.99 5.47
C ASP A 20 2.97 10.74 4.78
N LEU A 21 3.21 9.55 5.33
CA LEU A 21 2.72 8.28 4.78
C LEU A 21 2.29 7.33 5.91
N ALA A 22 1.15 6.70 5.75
CA ALA A 22 0.70 5.56 6.54
C ALA A 22 0.74 4.28 5.69
N LEU A 23 1.48 3.28 6.15
CA LEU A 23 1.47 1.94 5.59
C LEU A 23 0.58 1.04 6.46
N VAL A 24 -0.39 0.37 5.82
CA VAL A 24 -1.42 -0.43 6.49
C VAL A 24 -1.44 -1.83 5.95
N PHE A 25 -1.16 -2.82 6.79
CA PHE A 25 -1.28 -4.23 6.41
C PHE A 25 -2.28 -4.92 7.32
N ALA A 26 -3.28 -5.54 6.70
CA ALA A 26 -4.36 -6.23 7.40
C ALA A 26 -4.42 -7.69 6.98
N SER A 27 -4.64 -8.58 7.93
CA SER A 27 -4.84 -9.99 7.61
C SER A 27 -6.12 -10.19 6.79
N THR A 28 -6.11 -11.16 5.87
CA THR A 28 -7.29 -11.55 5.08
C THR A 28 -8.47 -12.02 5.92
N ALA A 29 -8.27 -12.27 7.22
CA ALA A 29 -9.38 -12.49 8.16
C ALA A 29 -10.32 -11.27 8.28
N TYR A 30 -9.86 -10.08 7.90
CA TYR A 30 -10.66 -8.85 7.80
C TYR A 30 -11.15 -8.55 6.38
N ALA A 31 -11.03 -9.49 5.44
CA ALA A 31 -11.34 -9.22 4.04
C ALA A 31 -12.73 -8.58 3.83
N SER A 32 -13.77 -9.09 4.47
CA SER A 32 -15.14 -8.52 4.35
C SER A 32 -15.26 -7.08 4.85
N ASP A 33 -14.38 -6.66 5.73
CA ASP A 33 -14.41 -5.34 6.38
C ASP A 33 -13.37 -4.35 5.82
N LEU A 34 -12.49 -4.78 4.90
CA LEU A 34 -11.44 -3.92 4.32
C LEU A 34 -11.93 -2.55 3.83
N PRO A 35 -13.11 -2.42 3.19
CA PRO A 35 -13.63 -1.11 2.77
C PRO A 35 -13.88 -0.14 3.93
N ARG A 36 -14.04 -0.65 5.15
CA ARG A 36 -14.26 0.16 6.35
C ARG A 36 -12.95 0.53 7.06
N LEU A 37 -11.85 -0.15 6.75
CA LEU A 37 -10.60 -0.04 7.50
C LEU A 37 -10.01 1.37 7.46
N LEU A 38 -9.79 1.93 6.26
CA LEU A 38 -9.22 3.28 6.13
C LEU A 38 -10.12 4.36 6.74
N PRO A 39 -11.45 4.38 6.52
CA PRO A 39 -12.35 5.29 7.23
C PRO A 39 -12.27 5.21 8.76
N LEU A 40 -12.08 4.00 9.31
CA LEU A 40 -11.93 3.83 10.76
C LEU A 40 -10.57 4.35 11.25
N LEU A 41 -9.48 4.00 10.56
CA LEU A 41 -8.13 4.45 10.91
C LEU A 41 -8.01 5.99 10.86
N ARG A 42 -8.63 6.64 9.89
CA ARG A 42 -8.62 8.10 9.75
C ARG A 42 -9.34 8.86 10.87
N ARG A 43 -10.14 8.19 11.69
CA ARG A 43 -10.71 8.78 12.90
C ARG A 43 -9.71 8.86 14.04
N GLU A 44 -8.78 7.92 14.09
CA GLU A 44 -7.79 7.76 15.15
C GLU A 44 -6.43 8.36 14.78
N LEU A 45 -6.06 8.33 13.51
CA LEU A 45 -4.73 8.66 13.01
C LEU A 45 -4.81 9.67 11.85
N SER A 46 -3.78 10.49 11.69
CA SER A 46 -3.67 11.46 10.59
C SER A 46 -2.45 11.17 9.72
N SER A 47 -2.66 11.06 8.41
CA SER A 47 -1.61 10.96 7.40
C SER A 47 -2.07 11.57 6.09
N ARG A 48 -1.13 12.14 5.33
CA ARG A 48 -1.40 12.72 4.00
C ARG A 48 -1.69 11.64 2.97
N HIS A 49 -0.88 10.57 2.99
CA HIS A 49 -1.00 9.44 2.07
C HIS A 49 -1.25 8.16 2.85
N TRP A 50 -2.08 7.28 2.28
CA TRP A 50 -2.42 5.99 2.84
C TRP A 50 -2.21 4.91 1.79
N LEU A 51 -1.39 3.92 2.11
CA LEU A 51 -1.09 2.80 1.24
C LEU A 51 -1.08 1.52 2.05
N GLY A 52 -1.61 0.44 1.50
CA GLY A 52 -1.62 -0.83 2.21
C GLY A 52 -2.13 -1.99 1.40
N ALA A 53 -2.13 -3.14 2.02
CA ALA A 53 -2.55 -4.38 1.39
C ALA A 53 -3.12 -5.39 2.39
N ALA A 54 -3.95 -6.30 1.89
CA ALA A 54 -4.29 -7.51 2.60
C ALA A 54 -3.12 -8.51 2.53
N GLY A 55 -2.82 -9.15 3.66
CA GLY A 55 -1.76 -10.14 3.81
C GLY A 55 -2.27 -11.48 4.37
N GLY A 56 -1.62 -12.58 4.00
CA GLY A 56 -1.85 -13.89 4.64
C GLY A 56 -1.31 -13.94 6.08
N GLY A 57 -0.22 -13.21 6.32
CA GLY A 57 0.33 -12.90 7.62
C GLY A 57 0.64 -11.41 7.73
N VAL A 58 0.80 -10.92 8.93
CA VAL A 58 1.12 -9.52 9.23
C VAL A 58 2.30 -9.48 10.21
N VAL A 59 3.31 -8.71 9.85
CA VAL A 59 4.46 -8.42 10.71
C VAL A 59 4.30 -7.02 11.28
N GLY A 60 4.62 -6.85 12.55
CA GLY A 60 4.54 -5.56 13.21
C GLY A 60 5.21 -5.55 14.59
N THR A 61 5.10 -4.43 15.27
CA THR A 61 5.61 -4.26 16.64
C THR A 61 4.42 -4.18 17.59
N ARG A 62 4.45 -5.01 18.64
CA ARG A 62 3.44 -4.98 19.70
C ARG A 62 3.64 -3.77 20.63
N ALA A 63 2.63 -3.50 21.45
CA ALA A 63 2.66 -2.42 22.43
C ALA A 63 3.87 -2.47 23.39
N ASP A 64 4.37 -3.67 23.69
CA ASP A 64 5.55 -3.89 24.53
C ASP A 64 6.89 -3.70 23.80
N GLY A 65 6.86 -3.31 22.52
CA GLY A 65 8.02 -3.08 21.66
C GLY A 65 8.59 -4.37 21.03
N THR A 66 7.99 -5.54 21.25
CA THR A 66 8.45 -6.79 20.64
C THR A 66 7.96 -6.92 19.20
N ALA A 67 8.83 -7.41 18.30
CA ALA A 67 8.43 -7.79 16.96
C ALA A 67 7.53 -9.03 17.00
N ALA A 68 6.53 -9.05 16.13
CA ALA A 68 5.60 -10.16 15.99
C ALA A 68 5.26 -10.42 14.55
N GLU A 69 5.11 -11.68 14.22
CA GLU A 69 4.47 -12.18 13.02
C GLU A 69 3.20 -12.92 13.43
N ILE A 70 2.09 -12.59 12.79
CA ILE A 70 0.79 -13.19 13.09
C ILE A 70 0.24 -13.73 11.78
N GLU A 71 0.14 -15.04 11.69
CA GLU A 71 -0.47 -15.77 10.59
C GLU A 71 -1.81 -16.39 11.02
N GLN A 72 -2.71 -16.60 10.06
CA GLN A 72 -3.97 -17.30 10.23
C GLN A 72 -4.89 -16.74 11.35
N ALA A 73 -4.62 -15.52 11.80
CA ALA A 73 -5.41 -14.84 12.81
C ALA A 73 -5.68 -13.38 12.41
N PRO A 74 -6.78 -12.79 12.89
CA PRO A 74 -7.06 -11.37 12.68
C PRO A 74 -5.91 -10.50 13.21
N SER A 75 -5.28 -9.73 12.32
CA SER A 75 -4.14 -8.87 12.67
C SER A 75 -4.11 -7.62 11.80
N LEU A 76 -3.60 -6.55 12.38
CA LEU A 76 -3.46 -5.24 11.75
C LEU A 76 -2.12 -4.62 12.14
N SER A 77 -1.37 -4.17 11.16
CA SER A 77 -0.14 -3.40 11.35
C SER A 77 -0.28 -2.04 10.69
N VAL A 78 0.05 -0.99 11.39
CA VAL A 78 0.08 0.38 10.89
C VAL A 78 1.40 1.03 11.20
N THR A 79 2.08 1.52 10.18
CA THR A 79 3.33 2.28 10.32
C THR A 79 3.10 3.70 9.84
N LEU A 80 3.35 4.68 10.70
CA LEU A 80 3.33 6.09 10.35
C LEU A 80 4.75 6.57 10.09
N LEU A 81 4.97 7.16 8.92
CA LEU A 81 6.26 7.64 8.46
C LEU A 81 6.26 9.16 8.35
N ASN A 82 7.25 9.80 8.98
CA ASN A 82 7.59 11.19 8.74
C ASN A 82 8.86 11.22 7.89
N LEU A 83 8.77 11.82 6.71
CA LEU A 83 9.79 11.79 5.67
C LEU A 83 10.21 13.24 5.31
N PRO A 84 10.92 13.93 6.20
CA PRO A 84 11.26 15.34 5.99
C PRO A 84 12.07 15.54 4.71
N GLY A 85 11.61 16.45 3.85
CA GLY A 85 12.25 16.73 2.56
C GLY A 85 11.87 15.80 1.42
N ALA A 86 11.06 14.74 1.66
CA ALA A 86 10.50 13.93 0.61
C ALA A 86 9.17 14.51 0.09
N ALA A 87 9.00 14.49 -1.22
CA ALA A 87 7.69 14.63 -1.85
C ALA A 87 7.16 13.22 -2.16
N ILE A 88 5.89 12.99 -1.89
CA ILE A 88 5.24 11.69 -2.13
C ILE A 88 4.16 11.90 -3.18
N ASP A 89 4.28 11.16 -4.27
CA ASP A 89 3.26 11.03 -5.30
C ASP A 89 2.61 9.64 -5.16
N SER A 90 1.31 9.60 -4.86
CA SER A 90 0.57 8.34 -4.78
C SER A 90 -0.31 8.18 -6.01
N VAL A 91 -0.17 7.06 -6.71
CA VAL A 91 -0.91 6.77 -7.94
C VAL A 91 -1.49 5.37 -7.89
N ALA A 92 -2.71 5.22 -8.40
CA ALA A 92 -3.31 3.91 -8.67
C ALA A 92 -3.26 3.66 -10.18
N LEU A 93 -2.53 2.64 -10.58
CA LEU A 93 -2.30 2.28 -11.97
C LEU A 93 -3.07 0.99 -12.33
N SER A 94 -3.49 0.85 -13.57
CA SER A 94 -4.15 -0.36 -14.05
C SER A 94 -3.22 -1.15 -14.97
N THR A 95 -2.96 -2.40 -14.63
CA THR A 95 -2.13 -3.30 -15.46
C THR A 95 -2.82 -3.76 -16.73
N THR A 96 -4.11 -3.46 -16.91
CA THR A 96 -4.85 -3.77 -18.15
C THR A 96 -4.53 -2.82 -19.32
N SER A 97 -3.88 -1.69 -19.02
CA SER A 97 -3.56 -0.63 -20.00
C SER A 97 -2.08 -0.25 -19.96
N LEU A 98 -1.20 -1.23 -19.77
CA LEU A 98 0.25 -1.00 -19.80
C LEU A 98 0.68 -0.47 -21.18
N PRO A 99 1.66 0.44 -21.22
CA PRO A 99 2.35 0.76 -22.45
C PRO A 99 3.06 -0.45 -23.05
N ASP A 100 3.33 -0.39 -24.35
CA ASP A 100 4.11 -1.41 -25.01
C ASP A 100 5.53 -1.47 -24.44
N LEU A 101 6.05 -2.68 -24.21
CA LEU A 101 7.41 -2.89 -23.72
C LEU A 101 8.49 -2.41 -24.72
N ASP A 102 8.16 -2.42 -26.01
CA ASP A 102 9.03 -1.88 -27.08
C ASP A 102 8.90 -0.35 -27.23
N GLY A 103 8.01 0.27 -26.44
CA GLY A 103 7.78 1.72 -26.44
C GLY A 103 8.91 2.50 -25.77
N SER A 104 8.83 3.83 -25.84
CA SER A 104 9.81 4.70 -25.21
C SER A 104 9.61 4.76 -23.67
N ALA A 105 10.70 5.04 -22.95
CA ALA A 105 10.63 5.31 -21.51
C ALA A 105 9.65 6.46 -21.19
N GLN A 106 9.58 7.46 -22.07
CA GLN A 106 8.65 8.59 -21.92
C GLN A 106 7.19 8.13 -21.90
N THR A 107 6.79 7.16 -22.72
CA THR A 107 5.42 6.63 -22.75
C THR A 107 5.04 6.02 -21.39
N TRP A 108 5.95 5.31 -20.75
CA TRP A 108 5.76 4.76 -19.41
C TRP A 108 5.72 5.84 -18.32
N GLN A 109 6.55 6.88 -18.45
CA GLN A 109 6.54 8.03 -17.54
C GLN A 109 5.23 8.81 -17.62
N GLU A 110 4.74 9.07 -18.83
CA GLU A 110 3.45 9.74 -19.07
C GLU A 110 2.27 8.89 -18.57
N TRP A 111 2.30 7.58 -18.83
CA TRP A 111 1.27 6.64 -18.35
C TRP A 111 1.21 6.58 -16.81
N SER A 112 2.35 6.53 -16.15
CA SER A 112 2.41 6.51 -14.69
C SER A 112 2.15 7.86 -14.04
N GLY A 113 2.30 8.96 -14.78
CA GLY A 113 2.22 10.33 -14.27
C GLY A 113 3.36 10.73 -13.34
N LEU A 114 4.42 9.91 -13.23
CA LEU A 114 5.55 10.17 -12.35
C LEU A 114 6.66 10.92 -13.08
N ASN A 115 7.30 11.86 -12.38
CA ASN A 115 8.45 12.60 -12.92
C ASN A 115 9.75 11.84 -12.67
N PRO A 116 10.47 11.35 -13.71
CA PRO A 116 11.70 10.57 -13.55
C PRO A 116 12.84 11.34 -12.89
N GLN A 117 12.86 12.67 -12.98
CA GLN A 117 13.90 13.51 -12.36
C GLN A 117 13.75 13.56 -10.83
N HIS A 118 12.54 13.37 -10.31
CA HIS A 118 12.23 13.44 -8.89
C HIS A 118 11.98 12.07 -8.25
N CYS A 119 11.69 11.05 -9.06
CA CYS A 119 11.42 9.71 -8.58
C CYS A 119 12.74 9.02 -8.14
N ARG A 120 12.91 8.83 -6.84
CA ARG A 120 14.09 8.18 -6.23
C ARG A 120 13.81 6.80 -5.72
N SER A 121 12.58 6.57 -5.27
CA SER A 121 12.14 5.27 -4.74
C SER A 121 10.67 5.06 -5.08
N GLN A 122 10.28 3.81 -5.26
CA GLN A 122 8.91 3.41 -5.52
C GLN A 122 8.49 2.30 -4.56
N ILE A 123 7.33 2.44 -3.94
CA ILE A 123 6.66 1.36 -3.22
C ILE A 123 5.55 0.84 -4.12
N LEU A 124 5.67 -0.40 -4.55
CA LEU A 124 4.72 -1.07 -5.44
C LEU A 124 3.91 -2.09 -4.66
N LEU A 125 2.62 -1.84 -4.47
CA LEU A 125 1.68 -2.84 -3.97
C LEU A 125 0.78 -3.26 -5.13
N ILE A 126 0.69 -4.56 -5.37
CA ILE A 126 0.04 -5.11 -6.55
C ILE A 126 -1.12 -6.01 -6.11
N ASP A 127 -2.28 -5.82 -6.70
CA ASP A 127 -3.43 -6.69 -6.46
C ASP A 127 -3.18 -8.08 -7.06
N PRO A 128 -3.50 -9.18 -6.36
CA PRO A 128 -3.21 -10.54 -6.85
C PRO A 128 -4.00 -10.91 -8.12
N THR A 129 -5.04 -10.16 -8.46
CA THR A 129 -5.82 -10.35 -9.69
C THR A 129 -5.26 -9.57 -10.89
N SER A 130 -4.20 -8.77 -10.68
CA SER A 130 -3.56 -8.00 -11.75
C SER A 130 -2.92 -8.91 -12.78
N SER A 131 -3.09 -8.59 -14.05
CA SER A 131 -2.39 -9.23 -15.17
C SER A 131 -1.06 -8.53 -15.45
N ASN A 132 -0.17 -9.17 -16.20
CA ASN A 132 1.06 -8.55 -16.75
C ASN A 132 1.99 -7.91 -15.69
N ILE A 133 2.06 -8.49 -14.50
CA ILE A 133 2.86 -7.95 -13.37
C ILE A 133 4.34 -7.84 -13.76
N ASN A 134 4.89 -8.84 -14.47
CA ASN A 134 6.29 -8.81 -14.91
C ASN A 134 6.54 -7.67 -15.90
N ASP A 135 5.58 -7.41 -16.79
CA ASP A 135 5.68 -6.33 -17.78
C ASP A 135 5.61 -4.97 -17.07
N LEU A 136 4.75 -4.84 -16.06
CA LEU A 136 4.72 -3.63 -15.21
C LEU A 136 6.08 -3.38 -14.57
N ILE A 137 6.67 -4.39 -13.91
CA ILE A 137 7.95 -4.24 -13.22
C ILE A 137 9.04 -3.88 -14.23
N SER A 138 9.11 -4.59 -15.36
CA SER A 138 10.12 -4.34 -16.41
C SER A 138 9.99 -2.95 -17.02
N GLY A 139 8.77 -2.50 -17.31
CA GLY A 139 8.51 -1.18 -17.85
C GLY A 139 8.85 -0.06 -16.86
N MET A 140 8.51 -0.25 -15.58
CA MET A 140 8.88 0.72 -14.53
C MET A 140 10.39 0.75 -14.28
N ASP A 141 11.09 -0.38 -14.40
CA ASP A 141 12.57 -0.41 -14.33
C ASP A 141 13.21 0.33 -15.49
N TYR A 142 12.69 0.11 -16.68
CA TYR A 142 13.14 0.79 -17.89
C TYR A 142 12.89 2.31 -17.85
N ALA A 143 11.71 2.71 -17.41
CA ALA A 143 11.29 4.12 -17.39
C ALA A 143 11.94 4.93 -16.25
N PHE A 144 12.29 4.27 -15.13
CA PHE A 144 12.84 4.88 -13.93
C PHE A 144 14.10 4.13 -13.43
N PRO A 145 15.18 4.09 -14.23
CA PRO A 145 16.35 3.28 -13.92
C PRO A 145 17.11 3.75 -12.67
N GLY A 146 16.90 4.98 -12.24
CA GLY A 146 17.49 5.55 -11.02
C GLY A 146 16.64 5.41 -9.76
N ALA A 147 15.44 4.81 -9.86
CA ALA A 147 14.55 4.65 -8.72
C ALA A 147 14.66 3.24 -8.14
N GLU A 148 14.95 3.16 -6.85
CA GLU A 148 14.88 1.90 -6.11
C GLU A 148 13.43 1.47 -5.92
N LYS A 149 13.16 0.17 -6.07
CA LYS A 149 11.81 -0.38 -5.98
C LYS A 149 11.72 -1.41 -4.87
N ILE A 150 10.66 -1.30 -4.07
CA ILE A 150 10.31 -2.25 -3.03
C ILE A 150 8.79 -2.46 -3.06
N GLY A 151 8.34 -3.64 -2.70
CA GLY A 151 6.92 -3.92 -2.61
C GLY A 151 6.60 -5.39 -2.70
N GLY A 152 5.37 -5.70 -3.10
CA GLY A 152 4.91 -7.08 -3.20
C GLY A 152 3.49 -7.18 -3.72
N ILE A 153 3.07 -8.43 -3.89
CA ILE A 153 1.71 -8.79 -4.30
C ILE A 153 0.89 -9.04 -3.03
N ALA A 154 -0.27 -8.41 -2.93
CA ALA A 154 -1.21 -8.63 -1.85
C ALA A 154 -1.75 -10.07 -1.84
N CYS A 155 -2.26 -10.50 -0.70
CA CYS A 155 -2.87 -11.82 -0.59
C CYS A 155 -4.29 -11.82 -1.19
N PRO A 156 -4.65 -12.84 -1.99
CA PRO A 156 -6.01 -13.00 -2.47
C PRO A 156 -6.99 -13.35 -1.35
N HIS A 157 -8.25 -12.98 -1.52
CA HIS A 157 -9.36 -13.32 -0.63
C HIS A 157 -10.66 -13.49 -1.41
N ASN A 158 -11.72 -14.00 -0.75
CA ASN A 158 -13.00 -14.29 -1.39
C ASN A 158 -14.02 -13.12 -1.32
N ALA A 159 -13.65 -11.97 -0.79
CA ALA A 159 -14.53 -10.81 -0.79
C ALA A 159 -14.66 -10.21 -2.20
N PRO A 160 -15.80 -9.54 -2.53
CA PRO A 160 -16.07 -9.03 -3.88
C PRO A 160 -15.34 -7.70 -4.20
N HIS A 161 -14.22 -7.44 -3.60
CA HIS A 161 -13.40 -6.25 -3.81
C HIS A 161 -11.92 -6.63 -3.81
N GLY A 162 -11.03 -5.69 -4.14
CA GLY A 162 -9.60 -5.91 -4.21
C GLY A 162 -8.91 -6.04 -2.86
N SER A 163 -7.62 -6.29 -2.93
CA SER A 163 -6.74 -6.52 -1.79
C SER A 163 -5.88 -5.31 -1.43
N LEU A 164 -5.95 -4.20 -2.18
CA LEU A 164 -5.15 -3.01 -1.95
C LEU A 164 -5.94 -1.90 -1.25
N LEU A 165 -5.27 -1.20 -0.36
CA LEU A 165 -5.76 -0.03 0.33
C LEU A 165 -5.04 1.21 -0.24
N PHE A 166 -5.79 2.18 -0.70
CA PHE A 166 -5.25 3.38 -1.32
C PHE A 166 -6.08 4.60 -0.93
N ASP A 167 -5.46 5.53 -0.22
CA ASP A 167 -6.04 6.77 0.31
C ASP A 167 -7.34 6.55 1.12
N ASP A 168 -8.48 6.47 0.51
CA ASP A 168 -9.79 6.33 1.16
C ASP A 168 -10.59 5.09 0.71
N ARG A 169 -10.01 4.24 -0.13
CA ARG A 169 -10.71 3.14 -0.79
C ARG A 169 -9.91 1.86 -0.90
N VAL A 170 -10.61 0.78 -1.18
CA VAL A 170 -10.05 -0.49 -1.64
C VAL A 170 -9.96 -0.47 -3.17
N VAL A 171 -8.82 -0.89 -3.70
CA VAL A 171 -8.55 -0.92 -5.15
C VAL A 171 -8.42 -2.36 -5.63
N THR A 172 -8.94 -2.64 -6.82
CA THR A 172 -8.90 -3.95 -7.47
C THR A 172 -8.17 -3.84 -8.81
N GLY A 173 -7.30 -4.80 -9.11
CA GLY A 173 -6.64 -4.90 -10.41
C GLY A 173 -5.62 -3.79 -10.70
N ALA A 174 -5.08 -3.16 -9.67
CA ALA A 174 -4.06 -2.13 -9.75
C ALA A 174 -2.65 -2.69 -9.50
#